data_c49add5b5b36f66b0778d52cbd109154
#
_entry.id   c49add5b5b36f66b0778d52cbd109154
#
_cell.length_a   1.000
_cell.length_b   1.000
_cell.length_c   1.000
_cell.angle_alpha   90.00
_cell.angle_beta   90.00
_cell.angle_gamma   90.00
#
_symmetry.space_group_name_H-M   'P 1'
#
loop_
_entity.id
_entity.type
_entity.pdbx_description
1 polymer ?
#
loop_
_entity_poly.entity_id
_entity_poly.type
_entity_poly.pdbx_seq_one_letter_code
_entity_poly.pdbx_strand_id
1 'polypeptide(L)'
;MCLRNRILASLFTFLFLCFLSAQLTAQAGAIKPDPLASEIDPHCRTRPIDLVICLDTSGSMEGLIDSARARLWDIVNSLAKARPLPQLRVGLITYGSPSRSNAANGWLVKQTDLTTDLDTVYAKMMSLRTDGGDEFVGWAMRRALDWMQWSNDPQALKLVFIAGNESADQASEVFNFRYVGEEARNRGITVNSIYCGDREVGVRERWDQVAACGGGSYSAIDMRCGTIQIETPQDKVLLELNLKLNATYVPYGSLGEAGRERQLDQDRNADRIGIASSASRAEAKASKLYDNSGWDLVDGVKNKRVAVKDLKGSDLPAAMQALPAEKREEFVETQFRARADIQKQIAEVSASREQFLRDARAQSSGGKQALDEVMIDALRTQAKAKGFKFD
;
A
#
# COMPACT_ATOMS: atom_id res chain seq x y z
N MET A 1 -44.57 -60.43 -2.89
CA MET A 1 -45.74 -60.13 -3.73
C MET A 1 -45.35 -58.99 -4.59
N CYS A 2 -44.98 -59.30 -5.86
CA CYS A 2 -45.70 -59.30 -7.09
C CYS A 2 -46.27 -57.88 -7.40
N LEU A 3 -46.10 -57.24 -8.50
CA LEU A 3 -45.82 -57.53 -9.92
C LEU A 3 -45.44 -56.16 -10.58
N ARG A 4 -44.48 -56.01 -11.41
CA ARG A 4 -44.32 -56.27 -12.85
C ARG A 4 -45.03 -55.31 -13.82
N ASN A 5 -44.21 -54.60 -14.63
CA ASN A 5 -44.28 -54.40 -16.10
C ASN A 5 -45.36 -53.46 -16.71
N ARG A 6 -44.95 -52.53 -17.60
CA ARG A 6 -44.71 -52.60 -19.06
C ARG A 6 -44.50 -51.20 -19.60
N ILE A 7 -43.43 -50.89 -20.26
CA ILE A 7 -43.11 -50.80 -21.73
C ILE A 7 -44.34 -50.51 -22.61
N LEU A 8 -44.27 -49.40 -23.34
CA LEU A 8 -44.51 -49.37 -24.79
C LEU A 8 -44.04 -48.05 -25.42
N ALA A 9 -43.26 -48.23 -26.47
CA ALA A 9 -42.83 -47.22 -27.43
C ALA A 9 -43.95 -46.89 -28.41
N SER A 10 -43.93 -45.70 -29.00
CA SER A 10 -44.55 -45.47 -30.29
C SER A 10 -43.84 -44.35 -31.03
N LEU A 11 -43.39 -44.72 -32.19
CA LEU A 11 -42.78 -43.99 -33.30
C LEU A 11 -43.86 -43.25 -34.14
N PHE A 12 -43.35 -42.40 -35.07
CA PHE A 12 -44.00 -41.76 -36.23
C PHE A 12 -44.67 -40.41 -35.93
N THR A 13 -44.47 -39.30 -36.66
CA THR A 13 -44.30 -39.18 -38.13
C THR A 13 -43.74 -37.77 -38.48
N PHE A 14 -42.94 -37.69 -39.51
CA PHE A 14 -42.52 -36.55 -40.35
C PHE A 14 -43.66 -35.58 -40.68
N LEU A 15 -43.35 -34.26 -40.62
CA LEU A 15 -43.88 -33.29 -41.59
C LEU A 15 -42.85 -32.17 -41.85
N PHE A 16 -42.43 -32.13 -43.13
CA PHE A 16 -41.58 -31.13 -43.76
C PHE A 16 -42.41 -29.84 -43.97
N LEU A 17 -41.96 -28.72 -43.40
CA LEU A 17 -42.43 -27.40 -43.83
C LEU A 17 -41.20 -26.50 -44.06
N CYS A 18 -40.89 -26.30 -45.34
CA CYS A 18 -40.01 -25.26 -45.77
C CYS A 18 -40.58 -23.89 -45.44
N PHE A 19 -39.87 -23.11 -44.63
CA PHE A 19 -40.05 -21.67 -44.59
C PHE A 19 -38.78 -20.97 -45.01
N LEU A 20 -38.92 -20.23 -46.08
CA LEU A 20 -38.01 -19.28 -46.67
C LEU A 20 -37.65 -18.22 -45.63
N SER A 21 -36.48 -18.28 -45.03
CA SER A 21 -35.93 -17.17 -44.22
C SER A 21 -35.04 -16.32 -45.12
N ALA A 22 -35.53 -15.11 -45.42
CA ALA A 22 -34.78 -14.05 -46.03
C ALA A 22 -33.56 -13.72 -45.16
N GLN A 23 -32.36 -13.89 -45.72
CA GLN A 23 -31.12 -13.44 -45.12
C GLN A 23 -31.06 -11.92 -45.19
N LEU A 24 -31.33 -11.26 -44.08
CA LEU A 24 -30.94 -9.86 -43.88
C LEU A 24 -29.45 -9.87 -43.47
N THR A 25 -28.57 -9.64 -44.46
CA THR A 25 -27.15 -9.36 -44.19
C THR A 25 -27.03 -7.96 -43.57
N ALA A 26 -26.99 -7.90 -42.27
CA ALA A 26 -26.52 -6.71 -41.55
C ALA A 26 -25.02 -6.61 -41.82
N GLN A 27 -24.59 -5.69 -42.68
CA GLN A 27 -23.23 -5.25 -42.74
C GLN A 27 -22.87 -4.59 -41.41
N ALA A 28 -22.27 -5.35 -40.51
CA ALA A 28 -21.53 -4.80 -39.35
C ALA A 28 -20.33 -4.07 -39.96
N GLY A 29 -20.43 -2.74 -40.00
CA GLY A 29 -19.29 -1.90 -40.31
C GLY A 29 -18.15 -2.24 -39.35
N ALA A 30 -17.05 -2.76 -39.88
CA ALA A 30 -15.84 -2.99 -39.15
C ALA A 30 -15.38 -1.64 -38.56
N ILE A 31 -15.54 -1.44 -37.25
CA ILE A 31 -14.92 -0.36 -36.53
C ILE A 31 -13.41 -0.58 -36.70
N LYS A 32 -12.77 0.28 -37.46
CA LYS A 32 -11.31 0.31 -37.57
C LYS A 32 -10.77 0.51 -36.18
N PRO A 33 -9.87 -0.33 -35.68
CA PRO A 33 -9.24 -0.08 -34.36
C PRO A 33 -8.52 1.26 -34.42
N ASP A 34 -8.74 2.07 -33.40
CA ASP A 34 -8.09 3.37 -33.19
C ASP A 34 -6.56 3.18 -33.26
N PRO A 35 -5.84 3.83 -34.17
CA PRO A 35 -4.38 3.68 -34.28
C PRO A 35 -3.64 4.19 -33.03
N LEU A 36 -4.30 4.87 -32.09
CA LEU A 36 -3.75 5.28 -30.81
C LEU A 36 -3.83 4.20 -29.71
N ALA A 37 -4.49 3.06 -29.97
CA ALA A 37 -4.59 1.96 -29.00
C ALA A 37 -3.40 0.98 -29.03
N SER A 38 -2.42 1.17 -29.92
CA SER A 38 -1.33 0.20 -30.18
C SER A 38 0.05 0.60 -29.66
N GLU A 39 0.21 1.70 -28.94
CA GLU A 39 1.50 2.05 -28.28
C GLU A 39 1.36 2.18 -26.77
N ILE A 40 0.84 1.16 -26.11
CA ILE A 40 1.21 0.94 -24.71
C ILE A 40 2.60 0.31 -24.75
N ASP A 41 3.63 1.13 -24.50
CA ASP A 41 5.00 0.67 -24.29
C ASP A 41 4.97 -0.54 -23.34
N PRO A 42 5.37 -1.75 -23.77
CA PRO A 42 5.38 -2.92 -22.88
C PRO A 42 6.29 -2.73 -21.66
N HIS A 43 7.16 -1.70 -21.66
CA HIS A 43 7.98 -1.30 -20.52
C HIS A 43 7.26 -0.37 -19.54
N CYS A 44 6.06 0.14 -19.85
CA CYS A 44 5.26 1.02 -18.99
C CYS A 44 4.23 0.29 -18.10
N ARG A 45 4.27 -1.05 -18.03
CA ARG A 45 3.42 -1.79 -17.07
C ARG A 45 3.94 -1.54 -15.65
N THR A 46 3.17 -0.80 -14.87
CA THR A 46 3.38 -0.73 -13.43
C THR A 46 3.27 -2.14 -12.85
N ARG A 47 4.29 -2.57 -12.09
CA ARG A 47 4.27 -3.89 -11.42
C ARG A 47 3.72 -3.73 -10.02
N PRO A 48 2.76 -4.55 -9.58
CA PRO A 48 2.23 -4.44 -8.23
C PRO A 48 3.30 -4.80 -7.17
N ILE A 49 3.33 -4.01 -6.09
CA ILE A 49 3.95 -4.36 -4.82
C ILE A 49 2.86 -4.35 -3.76
N ASP A 50 2.56 -5.50 -3.21
CA ASP A 50 1.65 -5.69 -2.08
C ASP A 50 2.47 -5.85 -0.81
N LEU A 51 2.36 -4.89 0.10
CA LEU A 51 3.07 -4.85 1.37
C LEU A 51 2.07 -4.95 2.51
N VAL A 52 2.07 -6.04 3.25
CA VAL A 52 1.29 -6.19 4.49
C VAL A 52 2.21 -6.04 5.68
N ILE A 53 1.85 -5.17 6.60
CA ILE A 53 2.55 -4.93 7.85
C ILE A 53 1.70 -5.52 8.98
N CYS A 54 2.25 -6.49 9.72
CA CYS A 54 1.65 -7.09 10.89
C CYS A 54 2.41 -6.58 12.12
N LEU A 55 1.77 -5.74 12.94
CA LEU A 55 2.39 -5.15 14.12
C LEU A 55 1.79 -5.74 15.38
N ASP A 56 2.66 -6.17 16.25
CA ASP A 56 2.32 -6.42 17.64
C ASP A 56 1.94 -5.11 18.32
N THR A 57 0.80 -5.11 18.99
CA THR A 57 0.27 -3.98 19.76
C THR A 57 0.06 -4.33 21.23
N SER A 58 0.77 -5.34 21.72
CA SER A 58 0.83 -5.65 23.15
C SER A 58 1.49 -4.51 23.95
N GLY A 59 1.35 -4.57 25.28
CA GLY A 59 1.77 -3.47 26.14
C GLY A 59 3.25 -3.09 26.07
N SER A 60 4.12 -4.04 25.67
CA SER A 60 5.56 -3.83 25.51
C SER A 60 5.96 -3.13 24.19
N MET A 61 5.03 -2.94 23.25
CA MET A 61 5.33 -2.55 21.85
C MET A 61 5.18 -1.07 21.52
N GLU A 62 5.04 -0.17 22.49
CA GLU A 62 4.87 1.26 22.22
C GLU A 62 5.99 1.84 21.34
N GLY A 63 7.25 1.48 21.60
CA GLY A 63 8.40 1.91 20.81
C GLY A 63 8.37 1.39 19.35
N LEU A 64 7.83 0.17 19.09
CA LEU A 64 7.63 -0.34 17.74
C LEU A 64 6.58 0.50 17.00
N ILE A 65 5.45 0.78 17.65
CA ILE A 65 4.37 1.57 17.07
C ILE A 65 4.85 2.98 16.72
N ASP A 66 5.62 3.61 17.60
CA ASP A 66 6.19 4.94 17.34
C ASP A 66 7.22 4.90 16.21
N SER A 67 8.03 3.84 16.14
CA SER A 67 8.94 3.62 15.00
C SER A 67 8.18 3.46 13.69
N ALA A 68 7.11 2.67 13.67
CA ALA A 68 6.30 2.47 12.48
C ALA A 68 5.64 3.78 12.00
N ARG A 69 5.11 4.58 12.94
CA ARG A 69 4.52 5.90 12.65
C ARG A 69 5.53 6.87 12.04
N ALA A 70 6.74 6.90 12.59
CA ALA A 70 7.78 7.82 12.15
C ALA A 70 8.38 7.43 10.79
N ARG A 71 8.37 6.14 10.41
CA ARG A 71 9.17 5.61 9.31
C ARG A 71 8.36 5.12 8.09
N LEU A 72 7.03 5.11 8.17
CA LEU A 72 6.21 4.69 7.03
C LEU A 72 6.56 5.44 5.75
N TRP A 73 6.74 6.76 5.85
CA TRP A 73 7.02 7.60 4.68
C TRP A 73 8.42 7.36 4.10
N ASP A 74 9.40 6.99 4.93
CA ASP A 74 10.74 6.63 4.45
C ASP A 74 10.69 5.33 3.61
N ILE A 75 9.87 4.36 4.03
CA ILE A 75 9.63 3.12 3.27
C ILE A 75 8.97 3.44 1.92
N VAL A 76 7.92 4.28 1.92
CA VAL A 76 7.23 4.71 0.70
C VAL A 76 8.19 5.43 -0.25
N ASN A 77 9.00 6.36 0.26
CA ASN A 77 9.99 7.11 -0.52
C ASN A 77 11.05 6.20 -1.14
N SER A 78 11.48 5.17 -0.41
CA SER A 78 12.39 4.18 -0.95
C SER A 78 11.80 3.43 -2.15
N LEU A 79 10.51 3.05 -2.08
CA LEU A 79 9.82 2.37 -3.17
C LEU A 79 9.52 3.30 -4.35
N ALA A 80 9.32 4.58 -4.11
CA ALA A 80 9.11 5.57 -5.18
C ALA A 80 10.32 5.72 -6.13
N LYS A 81 11.52 5.30 -5.68
CA LYS A 81 12.75 5.28 -6.48
C LYS A 81 12.89 4.03 -7.34
N ALA A 82 12.04 3.03 -7.18
CA ALA A 82 12.10 1.79 -7.96
C ALA A 82 11.74 2.01 -9.43
N ARG A 83 12.40 1.26 -10.32
CA ARG A 83 12.11 1.23 -11.76
C ARG A 83 11.90 -0.24 -12.23
N PRO A 84 10.79 -0.55 -12.94
CA PRO A 84 9.68 0.36 -13.24
C PRO A 84 9.00 0.85 -11.96
N LEU A 85 8.29 1.99 -12.03
CA LEU A 85 7.55 2.50 -10.88
C LEU A 85 6.51 1.45 -10.44
N PRO A 86 6.48 1.04 -9.15
CA PRO A 86 5.51 0.06 -8.69
C PRO A 86 4.11 0.65 -8.54
N GLN A 87 3.11 -0.20 -8.62
CA GLN A 87 1.80 0.06 -8.04
C GLN A 87 1.83 -0.44 -6.58
N LEU A 88 2.10 0.44 -5.64
CA LEU A 88 2.19 0.11 -4.23
C LEU A 88 0.81 0.03 -3.59
N ARG A 89 0.51 -1.11 -2.94
CA ARG A 89 -0.61 -1.26 -2.02
C ARG A 89 -0.08 -1.66 -0.65
N VAL A 90 -0.59 -1.02 0.40
CA VAL A 90 -0.19 -1.30 1.79
C VAL A 90 -1.39 -1.76 2.58
N GLY A 91 -1.25 -2.85 3.31
CA GLY A 91 -2.24 -3.38 4.27
C GLY A 91 -1.67 -3.39 5.68
N LEU A 92 -2.53 -3.23 6.68
CA LEU A 92 -2.13 -3.20 8.08
C LEU A 92 -2.98 -4.16 8.91
N ILE A 93 -2.31 -5.07 9.61
CA ILE A 93 -2.88 -5.95 10.63
C ILE A 93 -2.19 -5.64 11.96
N THR A 94 -2.95 -5.69 13.04
CA THR A 94 -2.38 -5.66 14.40
C THR A 94 -2.80 -6.91 15.16
N TYR A 95 -1.99 -7.31 16.14
CA TYR A 95 -2.26 -8.46 17.00
C TYR A 95 -1.81 -8.17 18.44
N GLY A 96 -2.16 -9.02 19.38
CA GLY A 96 -1.81 -8.83 20.78
C GLY A 96 -2.68 -7.79 21.52
N SER A 97 -3.89 -7.44 21.03
CA SER A 97 -4.72 -6.37 21.61
C SER A 97 -6.08 -6.89 22.06
N PRO A 98 -6.24 -7.26 23.34
CA PRO A 98 -7.49 -7.80 23.87
C PRO A 98 -8.63 -6.78 23.95
N SER A 99 -8.34 -5.48 24.07
CA SER A 99 -9.37 -4.44 24.09
C SER A 99 -10.07 -4.24 22.74
N ARG A 100 -9.48 -4.74 21.65
CA ARG A 100 -9.93 -4.51 20.27
C ARG A 100 -10.34 -5.75 19.52
N SER A 101 -10.03 -6.92 20.07
CA SER A 101 -10.30 -8.22 19.48
C SER A 101 -10.60 -9.24 20.57
N ASN A 102 -10.72 -10.51 20.21
CA ASN A 102 -11.03 -11.60 21.14
C ASN A 102 -10.23 -12.86 20.79
N ALA A 103 -10.24 -13.85 21.69
CA ALA A 103 -9.52 -15.09 21.53
C ALA A 103 -9.91 -15.88 20.27
N ALA A 104 -11.18 -15.84 19.85
CA ALA A 104 -11.64 -16.53 18.62
C ALA A 104 -11.00 -15.97 17.36
N ASN A 105 -10.54 -14.72 17.38
CA ASN A 105 -9.79 -14.08 16.30
C ASN A 105 -8.28 -14.05 16.56
N GLY A 106 -7.79 -14.72 17.62
CA GLY A 106 -6.36 -14.71 18.00
C GLY A 106 -5.84 -13.32 18.37
N TRP A 107 -6.71 -12.47 18.93
CA TRP A 107 -6.39 -11.08 19.32
C TRP A 107 -5.95 -10.17 18.14
N LEU A 108 -6.38 -10.51 16.91
CA LEU A 108 -6.02 -9.79 15.68
C LEU A 108 -7.10 -8.80 15.23
N VAL A 109 -6.64 -7.72 14.61
CA VAL A 109 -7.49 -6.72 13.95
C VAL A 109 -6.95 -6.40 12.56
N LYS A 110 -7.80 -6.52 11.53
CA LYS A 110 -7.51 -5.94 10.21
C LYS A 110 -7.76 -4.44 10.26
N GLN A 111 -6.71 -3.63 10.32
CA GLN A 111 -6.79 -2.17 10.35
C GLN A 111 -7.13 -1.58 8.98
N THR A 112 -6.47 -2.11 7.92
CA THR A 112 -6.79 -1.81 6.52
C THR A 112 -6.64 -3.06 5.67
N ASP A 113 -7.34 -3.12 4.55
CA ASP A 113 -6.99 -4.02 3.45
C ASP A 113 -5.82 -3.45 2.65
N LEU A 114 -5.32 -4.21 1.66
CA LEU A 114 -4.34 -3.71 0.70
C LEU A 114 -4.94 -2.54 -0.10
N THR A 115 -4.41 -1.34 0.09
CA THR A 115 -4.91 -0.11 -0.50
C THR A 115 -3.77 0.77 -1.03
N THR A 116 -4.06 1.55 -2.07
CA THR A 116 -3.19 2.63 -2.56
C THR A 116 -3.39 3.93 -1.78
N ASP A 117 -4.43 4.02 -0.93
CA ASP A 117 -4.69 5.17 -0.06
C ASP A 117 -3.77 5.13 1.16
N LEU A 118 -2.56 5.67 1.00
CA LEU A 118 -1.53 5.69 2.03
C LEU A 118 -1.92 6.56 3.23
N ASP A 119 -2.78 7.56 3.04
CA ASP A 119 -3.28 8.40 4.13
C ASP A 119 -4.22 7.62 5.06
N THR A 120 -5.03 6.73 4.51
CA THR A 120 -5.85 5.82 5.31
C THR A 120 -4.99 4.86 6.13
N VAL A 121 -3.93 4.30 5.55
CA VAL A 121 -2.98 3.43 6.28
C VAL A 121 -2.31 4.21 7.41
N TYR A 122 -1.81 5.41 7.12
CA TYR A 122 -1.14 6.25 8.11
C TYR A 122 -2.07 6.70 9.23
N ALA A 123 -3.30 7.09 8.91
CA ALA A 123 -4.33 7.43 9.90
C ALA A 123 -4.61 6.27 10.87
N LYS A 124 -4.72 5.04 10.35
CA LYS A 124 -4.89 3.85 11.17
C LYS A 124 -3.68 3.60 12.07
N MET A 125 -2.48 3.73 11.52
CA MET A 125 -1.23 3.58 12.28
C MET A 125 -1.13 4.62 13.41
N MET A 126 -1.51 5.88 13.16
CA MET A 126 -1.55 6.94 14.17
C MET A 126 -2.60 6.69 15.26
N SER A 127 -3.67 5.96 14.97
CA SER A 127 -4.72 5.62 15.93
C SER A 127 -4.42 4.39 16.80
N LEU A 128 -3.34 3.66 16.52
CA LEU A 128 -2.98 2.48 17.31
C LEU A 128 -2.72 2.85 18.78
N ARG A 129 -3.01 1.91 19.65
CA ARG A 129 -2.69 1.96 21.08
C ARG A 129 -2.22 0.57 21.48
N THR A 130 -1.31 0.52 22.40
CA THR A 130 -0.85 -0.74 23.01
C THR A 130 -1.71 -1.10 24.20
N ASP A 131 -1.98 -2.38 24.37
CA ASP A 131 -2.59 -2.98 25.56
C ASP A 131 -2.06 -4.41 25.76
N GLY A 132 -2.32 -5.04 26.89
CA GLY A 132 -1.81 -6.39 27.15
C GLY A 132 -2.60 -7.47 26.41
N GLY A 133 -1.93 -8.52 25.91
CA GLY A 133 -2.59 -9.64 25.25
C GLY A 133 -1.60 -10.71 24.80
N ASP A 134 -2.11 -11.87 24.39
CA ASP A 134 -1.33 -12.94 23.79
C ASP A 134 -0.98 -12.59 22.33
N GLU A 135 0.22 -13.00 21.89
CA GLU A 135 0.82 -12.53 20.65
C GLU A 135 1.07 -13.67 19.67
N PHE A 136 0.03 -14.02 18.92
CA PHE A 136 0.03 -15.23 18.09
C PHE A 136 0.59 -14.97 16.70
N VAL A 137 1.91 -15.13 16.51
CA VAL A 137 2.61 -14.93 15.23
C VAL A 137 2.02 -15.78 14.11
N GLY A 138 1.79 -17.09 14.36
CA GLY A 138 1.19 -18.01 13.38
C GLY A 138 -0.21 -17.57 12.95
N TRP A 139 -1.00 -17.02 13.88
CA TRP A 139 -2.32 -16.48 13.58
C TRP A 139 -2.21 -15.21 12.73
N ALA A 140 -1.29 -14.29 13.05
CA ALA A 140 -1.09 -13.07 12.30
C ALA A 140 -0.68 -13.37 10.85
N MET A 141 0.25 -14.32 10.65
CA MET A 141 0.63 -14.81 9.33
C MET A 141 -0.57 -15.41 8.59
N ARG A 142 -1.36 -16.30 9.24
CA ARG A 142 -2.54 -16.92 8.64
C ARG A 142 -3.55 -15.87 8.17
N ARG A 143 -3.83 -14.89 9.01
CA ARG A 143 -4.79 -13.82 8.68
C ARG A 143 -4.26 -12.89 7.60
N ALA A 144 -2.95 -12.64 7.53
CA ALA A 144 -2.35 -11.91 6.40
C ALA A 144 -2.59 -12.64 5.07
N LEU A 145 -2.52 -13.98 5.05
CA LEU A 145 -2.81 -14.77 3.85
C LEU A 145 -4.30 -14.75 3.46
N ASP A 146 -5.21 -14.77 4.44
CA ASP A 146 -6.64 -14.98 4.20
C ASP A 146 -7.44 -13.68 4.10
N TRP A 147 -7.06 -12.65 4.85
CA TRP A 147 -7.84 -11.42 4.93
C TRP A 147 -7.50 -10.42 3.84
N MET A 148 -6.29 -10.51 3.27
CA MET A 148 -5.82 -9.55 2.30
C MET A 148 -6.16 -9.95 0.87
N GLN A 149 -6.60 -8.98 0.09
CA GLN A 149 -6.88 -9.18 -1.33
C GLN A 149 -5.60 -9.02 -2.15
N TRP A 150 -4.76 -10.05 -2.10
CA TRP A 150 -3.50 -10.10 -2.81
C TRP A 150 -3.67 -9.97 -4.33
N SER A 151 -2.70 -9.36 -4.99
CA SER A 151 -2.65 -9.30 -6.45
C SER A 151 -2.62 -10.69 -7.07
N ASN A 152 -3.40 -10.87 -8.15
CA ASN A 152 -3.35 -12.07 -8.99
C ASN A 152 -2.25 -12.00 -10.06
N ASP A 153 -1.55 -10.86 -10.19
CA ASP A 153 -0.45 -10.72 -11.13
C ASP A 153 0.72 -11.61 -10.69
N PRO A 154 1.20 -12.55 -11.52
CA PRO A 154 2.34 -13.41 -11.19
C PRO A 154 3.66 -12.63 -11.03
N GLN A 155 3.73 -11.43 -11.60
CA GLN A 155 4.88 -10.53 -11.47
C GLN A 155 4.81 -9.66 -10.21
N ALA A 156 3.70 -9.69 -9.48
CA ALA A 156 3.56 -8.93 -8.24
C ALA A 156 4.61 -9.36 -7.19
N LEU A 157 5.22 -8.39 -6.53
CA LEU A 157 5.98 -8.62 -5.31
C LEU A 157 5.01 -8.58 -4.13
N LYS A 158 4.88 -9.70 -3.41
CA LYS A 158 3.95 -9.84 -2.28
C LYS A 158 4.74 -10.08 -1.02
N LEU A 159 4.61 -9.19 -0.06
CA LEU A 159 5.43 -9.16 1.14
C LEU A 159 4.59 -9.04 2.40
N VAL A 160 4.93 -9.82 3.41
CA VAL A 160 4.48 -9.65 4.78
C VAL A 160 5.71 -9.27 5.62
N PHE A 161 5.60 -8.21 6.41
CA PHE A 161 6.51 -7.93 7.51
C PHE A 161 5.75 -8.14 8.80
N ILE A 162 6.24 -9.04 9.63
CA ILE A 162 5.68 -9.30 10.95
C ILE A 162 6.68 -8.92 12.02
N ALA A 163 6.26 -8.08 12.97
CA ALA A 163 7.11 -7.52 14.02
C ALA A 163 6.48 -7.71 15.40
N GLY A 164 7.30 -8.16 16.37
CA GLY A 164 6.91 -8.40 17.77
C GLY A 164 8.10 -8.85 18.60
N ASN A 165 7.87 -9.23 19.86
CA ASN A 165 8.95 -9.58 20.80
C ASN A 165 8.73 -10.85 21.63
N GLU A 166 7.58 -11.50 21.48
CA GLU A 166 7.29 -12.76 22.18
C GLU A 166 7.62 -13.98 21.32
N SER A 167 7.48 -15.18 21.89
CA SER A 167 7.79 -16.42 21.18
C SER A 167 6.88 -16.66 19.98
N ALA A 168 7.47 -16.95 18.83
CA ALA A 168 6.72 -17.28 17.61
C ALA A 168 5.95 -18.61 17.72
N ASP A 169 6.26 -19.45 18.72
CA ASP A 169 5.56 -20.72 18.96
C ASP A 169 4.28 -20.58 19.82
N GLN A 170 3.90 -19.38 20.24
CA GLN A 170 2.65 -19.18 20.96
C GLN A 170 1.44 -19.62 20.10
N ALA A 171 0.55 -20.42 20.70
CA ALA A 171 -0.66 -20.99 20.05
C ALA A 171 -0.38 -21.71 18.70
N SER A 172 0.79 -22.33 18.57
CA SER A 172 1.22 -23.03 17.35
C SER A 172 0.41 -24.32 17.08
N GLU A 173 -0.32 -24.82 18.04
CA GLU A 173 -1.26 -25.95 17.88
C GLU A 173 -2.45 -25.61 16.98
N VAL A 174 -2.82 -24.34 16.85
CA VAL A 174 -3.91 -23.89 15.98
C VAL A 174 -3.38 -23.49 14.61
N PHE A 175 -2.43 -22.53 14.58
CA PHE A 175 -1.78 -22.08 13.35
C PHE A 175 -0.25 -22.07 13.56
N ASN A 176 0.37 -23.20 13.21
CA ASN A 176 1.82 -23.30 13.29
C ASN A 176 2.45 -22.43 12.20
N PHE A 177 3.25 -21.44 12.60
CA PHE A 177 3.87 -20.50 11.67
C PHE A 177 4.74 -21.20 10.60
N ARG A 178 5.27 -22.40 10.87
CA ARG A 178 6.08 -23.16 9.90
C ARG A 178 5.24 -23.59 8.70
N TYR A 179 4.08 -24.18 8.94
CA TYR A 179 3.14 -24.58 7.86
C TYR A 179 2.55 -23.35 7.15
N VAL A 180 2.21 -22.31 7.92
CA VAL A 180 1.68 -21.08 7.33
C VAL A 180 2.75 -20.38 6.48
N GLY A 181 4.02 -20.41 6.90
CA GLY A 181 5.13 -19.86 6.14
C GLY A 181 5.37 -20.61 4.81
N GLU A 182 5.32 -21.95 4.85
CA GLU A 182 5.39 -22.76 3.62
C GLU A 182 4.22 -22.46 2.68
N GLU A 183 3.03 -22.33 3.20
CA GLU A 183 1.86 -21.96 2.40
C GLU A 183 2.00 -20.56 1.80
N ALA A 184 2.52 -19.58 2.54
CA ALA A 184 2.82 -18.25 2.04
C ALA A 184 3.74 -18.33 0.81
N ARG A 185 4.85 -19.07 0.91
CA ARG A 185 5.77 -19.28 -0.21
C ARG A 185 5.09 -19.92 -1.42
N ASN A 186 4.25 -20.93 -1.21
CA ASN A 186 3.49 -21.59 -2.28
C ASN A 186 2.52 -20.63 -2.99
N ARG A 187 2.04 -19.61 -2.28
CA ARG A 187 1.22 -18.51 -2.84
C ARG A 187 2.08 -17.37 -3.42
N GLY A 188 3.40 -17.50 -3.43
CA GLY A 188 4.33 -16.45 -3.89
C GLY A 188 4.39 -15.24 -2.97
N ILE A 189 4.07 -15.42 -1.68
CA ILE A 189 4.12 -14.38 -0.65
C ILE A 189 5.34 -14.64 0.21
N THR A 190 6.22 -13.64 0.34
CA THR A 190 7.41 -13.70 1.19
C THR A 190 7.09 -13.12 2.57
N VAL A 191 7.46 -13.83 3.64
CA VAL A 191 7.28 -13.37 5.02
C VAL A 191 8.63 -13.00 5.61
N ASN A 192 8.79 -11.73 5.96
CA ASN A 192 9.94 -11.20 6.68
C ASN A 192 9.58 -11.05 8.15
N SER A 193 10.48 -11.41 9.05
CA SER A 193 10.27 -11.29 10.48
C SER A 193 11.22 -10.27 11.12
N ILE A 194 10.68 -9.50 12.05
CA ILE A 194 11.41 -8.45 12.78
C ILE A 194 11.21 -8.67 14.28
N TYR A 195 12.26 -9.10 14.95
CA TYR A 195 12.25 -9.22 16.40
C TYR A 195 12.55 -7.87 17.06
N CYS A 196 11.69 -7.47 17.98
CA CYS A 196 11.82 -6.20 18.70
C CYS A 196 12.58 -6.42 20.01
N GLY A 197 13.89 -6.59 19.91
CA GLY A 197 14.78 -6.89 21.03
C GLY A 197 16.14 -7.36 20.59
N ASP A 198 16.83 -8.07 21.48
CA ASP A 198 18.13 -8.67 21.19
C ASP A 198 18.04 -9.76 20.13
N ARG A 199 18.98 -9.76 19.17
CA ARG A 199 18.98 -10.68 18.04
C ARG A 199 19.03 -12.15 18.46
N GLU A 200 19.85 -12.48 19.47
CA GLU A 200 20.02 -13.85 19.94
C GLU A 200 18.79 -14.34 20.73
N VAL A 201 18.10 -13.41 21.40
CA VAL A 201 16.80 -13.72 22.01
C VAL A 201 15.78 -14.06 20.93
N GLY A 202 15.68 -13.26 19.86
CA GLY A 202 14.77 -13.53 18.75
C GLY A 202 15.01 -14.87 18.07
N VAL A 203 16.28 -15.32 17.96
CA VAL A 203 16.60 -16.66 17.48
C VAL A 203 16.08 -17.73 18.45
N ARG A 204 16.26 -17.56 19.76
CA ARG A 204 15.68 -18.49 20.76
C ARG A 204 14.16 -18.55 20.70
N GLU A 205 13.52 -17.40 20.42
CA GLU A 205 12.07 -17.26 20.26
C GLU A 205 11.57 -17.62 18.84
N ARG A 206 12.42 -18.20 17.98
CA ARG A 206 12.10 -18.77 16.66
C ARG A 206 11.76 -17.76 15.57
N TRP A 207 12.08 -16.50 15.72
CA TRP A 207 11.80 -15.50 14.70
C TRP A 207 12.62 -15.68 13.42
N ASP A 208 13.83 -16.21 13.51
CA ASP A 208 14.63 -16.63 12.37
C ASP A 208 13.93 -17.74 11.55
N GLN A 209 13.25 -18.67 12.23
CA GLN A 209 12.48 -19.73 11.57
C GLN A 209 11.22 -19.20 10.88
N VAL A 210 10.58 -18.18 11.43
CA VAL A 210 9.43 -17.51 10.77
C VAL A 210 9.85 -17.00 9.39
N ALA A 211 10.97 -16.27 9.31
CA ALA A 211 11.51 -15.79 8.04
C ALA A 211 11.94 -16.95 7.13
N ALA A 212 12.66 -17.94 7.64
CA ALA A 212 13.14 -19.07 6.85
C ALA A 212 12.00 -19.86 6.21
N CYS A 213 10.93 -20.17 6.95
CA CYS A 213 9.75 -20.86 6.43
C CYS A 213 9.00 -19.99 5.42
N GLY A 214 8.91 -18.68 5.64
CA GLY A 214 8.28 -17.71 4.74
C GLY A 214 9.12 -17.29 3.54
N GLY A 215 10.38 -17.77 3.44
CA GLY A 215 11.29 -17.41 2.34
C GLY A 215 11.79 -15.96 2.37
N GLY A 216 11.71 -15.30 3.53
CA GLY A 216 12.15 -13.93 3.75
C GLY A 216 13.41 -13.78 4.57
N SER A 217 13.59 -12.61 5.17
CA SER A 217 14.74 -12.26 6.01
C SER A 217 14.33 -12.05 7.47
N TYR A 218 15.20 -12.47 8.37
CA TYR A 218 15.12 -12.19 9.80
C TYR A 218 15.94 -10.95 10.14
N SER A 219 15.36 -10.04 10.90
CA SER A 219 16.02 -8.86 11.45
C SER A 219 15.66 -8.67 12.91
N ALA A 220 16.51 -7.95 13.65
CA ALA A 220 16.23 -7.55 15.02
C ALA A 220 16.43 -6.04 15.16
N ILE A 221 15.54 -5.36 15.88
CA ILE A 221 15.60 -3.93 16.15
C ILE A 221 15.62 -3.67 17.65
N ASP A 222 16.39 -2.69 18.09
CA ASP A 222 16.37 -2.24 19.48
C ASP A 222 15.30 -1.14 19.66
N MET A 223 14.18 -1.50 20.29
CA MET A 223 13.10 -0.54 20.57
C MET A 223 13.52 0.62 21.46
N ARG A 224 14.56 0.45 22.30
CA ARG A 224 15.08 1.50 23.18
C ARG A 224 15.90 2.54 22.42
N CYS A 225 16.36 2.21 21.22
CA CYS A 225 17.07 3.15 20.37
C CYS A 225 16.15 4.14 19.70
N GLY A 226 14.86 4.11 20.00
CA GLY A 226 13.85 5.05 19.56
C GLY A 226 14.03 5.43 18.08
N THR A 227 13.08 6.04 17.51
CA THR A 227 13.25 6.72 16.23
C THR A 227 14.17 7.92 16.41
N ILE A 228 15.49 7.72 16.43
CA ILE A 228 16.40 8.85 16.31
C ILE A 228 16.16 9.45 14.93
N GLN A 229 15.34 10.47 14.89
CA GLN A 229 15.13 11.26 13.70
C GLN A 229 16.32 12.21 13.57
N ILE A 230 17.06 12.07 12.49
CA ILE A 230 18.13 13.02 12.15
C ILE A 230 17.45 14.18 11.44
N GLU A 231 17.40 15.33 12.12
CA GLU A 231 16.94 16.58 11.50
C GLU A 231 17.98 17.11 10.52
N THR A 232 17.52 17.66 9.42
CA THR A 232 18.38 18.21 8.37
C THR A 232 18.04 19.67 8.08
N PRO A 233 19.00 20.46 7.57
CA PRO A 233 18.72 21.84 7.14
C PRO A 233 17.62 21.93 6.06
N GLN A 234 17.44 20.85 5.28
CA GLN A 234 16.46 20.74 4.20
C GLN A 234 15.02 20.56 4.69
N ASP A 235 14.83 20.08 5.91
CA ASP A 235 13.49 19.74 6.43
C ASP A 235 12.55 20.95 6.43
N LYS A 236 13.03 22.12 6.85
CA LYS A 236 12.24 23.37 6.84
C LYS A 236 11.79 23.75 5.44
N VAL A 237 12.68 23.63 4.46
CA VAL A 237 12.36 23.93 3.05
C VAL A 237 11.30 22.99 2.52
N LEU A 238 11.40 21.69 2.87
CA LEU A 238 10.40 20.69 2.48
C LEU A 238 9.03 20.98 3.10
N LEU A 239 8.96 21.47 4.33
CA LEU A 239 7.70 21.88 4.95
C LEU A 239 7.07 23.07 4.22
N GLU A 240 7.85 24.10 3.87
CA GLU A 240 7.35 25.23 3.10
C GLU A 240 6.83 24.79 1.72
N LEU A 241 7.54 23.91 1.05
CA LEU A 241 7.11 23.34 -0.23
C LEU A 241 5.86 22.47 -0.07
N ASN A 242 5.71 21.74 1.03
CA ASN A 242 4.50 20.97 1.34
C ASN A 242 3.26 21.87 1.47
N LEU A 243 3.39 23.03 2.11
CA LEU A 243 2.29 24.01 2.19
C LEU A 243 1.88 24.51 0.80
N LYS A 244 2.85 24.82 -0.06
CA LYS A 244 2.59 25.20 -1.46
C LYS A 244 1.95 24.05 -2.24
N LEU A 245 2.41 22.81 -2.04
CA LEU A 245 1.86 21.61 -2.66
C LEU A 245 0.39 21.43 -2.26
N ASN A 246 0.05 21.62 -0.97
CA ASN A 246 -1.30 21.52 -0.45
C ASN A 246 -2.26 22.51 -1.14
N ALA A 247 -1.80 23.68 -1.50
CA ALA A 247 -2.61 24.68 -2.20
C ALA A 247 -2.97 24.28 -3.65
N THR A 248 -2.30 23.28 -4.23
CA THR A 248 -2.57 22.81 -5.60
C THR A 248 -3.63 21.72 -5.69
N TYR A 249 -4.09 21.16 -4.56
CA TYR A 249 -5.13 20.13 -4.59
C TYR A 249 -6.51 20.77 -4.75
N VAL A 250 -7.31 20.18 -5.64
CA VAL A 250 -8.63 20.65 -6.02
C VAL A 250 -9.66 19.57 -5.69
N PRO A 251 -10.34 19.66 -4.53
CA PRO A 251 -11.31 18.64 -4.14
C PRO A 251 -12.48 18.59 -5.12
N TYR A 252 -12.93 17.37 -5.49
CA TYR A 252 -14.08 17.19 -6.37
C TYR A 252 -14.93 15.98 -5.97
N GLY A 253 -16.19 15.99 -6.39
CA GLY A 253 -17.14 14.91 -6.12
C GLY A 253 -17.49 14.78 -4.64
N SER A 254 -18.21 13.72 -4.31
CA SER A 254 -18.68 13.47 -2.93
C SER A 254 -17.56 13.15 -1.92
N LEU A 255 -16.38 12.76 -2.39
CA LEU A 255 -15.22 12.44 -1.56
C LEU A 255 -14.22 13.59 -1.46
N GLY A 256 -14.42 14.68 -2.21
CA GLY A 256 -13.46 15.76 -2.36
C GLY A 256 -13.02 16.38 -1.04
N GLU A 257 -13.95 16.93 -0.28
CA GLU A 257 -13.64 17.61 0.99
C GLU A 257 -13.12 16.63 2.04
N ALA A 258 -13.74 15.45 2.19
CA ALA A 258 -13.27 14.43 3.15
C ALA A 258 -11.84 13.93 2.82
N GLY A 259 -11.52 13.80 1.53
CA GLY A 259 -10.18 13.44 1.07
C GLY A 259 -9.15 14.52 1.41
N ARG A 260 -9.49 15.78 1.15
CA ARG A 260 -8.66 16.93 1.49
C ARG A 260 -8.42 17.06 3.00
N GLU A 261 -9.48 16.97 3.78
CA GLU A 261 -9.37 17.01 5.26
C GLU A 261 -8.46 15.90 5.76
N ARG A 262 -8.66 14.66 5.28
CA ARG A 262 -7.80 13.53 5.66
C ARG A 262 -6.33 13.80 5.31
N GLN A 263 -6.03 14.33 4.12
CA GLN A 263 -4.66 14.69 3.73
C GLN A 263 -4.03 15.66 4.73
N LEU A 264 -4.76 16.74 5.09
CA LEU A 264 -4.28 17.73 6.04
C LEU A 264 -4.14 17.17 7.47
N ASP A 265 -5.02 16.25 7.87
CA ASP A 265 -4.91 15.54 9.15
C ASP A 265 -3.64 14.71 9.22
N GLN A 266 -3.28 14.03 8.12
CA GLN A 266 -2.05 13.27 8.09
C GLN A 266 -0.80 14.16 8.03
N ASP A 267 -0.86 15.35 7.47
CA ASP A 267 0.21 16.34 7.59
C ASP A 267 0.39 16.75 9.07
N ARG A 268 -0.71 17.04 9.78
CA ARG A 268 -0.67 17.34 11.24
C ARG A 268 -0.16 16.17 12.07
N ASN A 269 -0.51 14.94 11.69
CA ASN A 269 -0.01 13.74 12.36
C ASN A 269 1.50 13.57 12.19
N ALA A 270 2.04 13.82 10.99
CA ALA A 270 3.47 13.79 10.74
C ALA A 270 4.21 14.89 11.54
N ASP A 271 3.61 16.10 11.63
CA ASP A 271 4.16 17.21 12.39
C ASP A 271 4.26 16.91 13.89
N ARG A 272 3.28 16.22 14.47
CA ARG A 272 3.33 15.77 15.88
C ARG A 272 4.45 14.79 16.17
N ILE A 273 4.90 14.03 15.19
CA ILE A 273 6.03 13.10 15.33
C ILE A 273 7.36 13.88 15.27
N GLY A 274 7.46 14.85 14.36
CA GLY A 274 8.63 15.70 14.24
C GLY A 274 8.89 16.19 12.81
N ILE A 275 9.77 17.18 12.71
CA ILE A 275 10.08 17.86 11.44
C ILE A 275 10.61 16.90 10.37
N ALA A 276 11.42 15.91 10.76
CA ALA A 276 11.96 14.92 9.83
C ALA A 276 10.86 14.00 9.25
N SER A 277 9.83 13.64 10.05
CA SER A 277 8.67 12.88 9.58
C SER A 277 7.83 13.69 8.61
N SER A 278 7.62 14.98 8.90
CA SER A 278 6.92 15.92 8.01
C SER A 278 7.65 16.10 6.68
N ALA A 279 8.99 16.16 6.70
CA ALA A 279 9.82 16.24 5.49
C ALA A 279 9.70 14.97 4.65
N SER A 280 9.78 13.78 5.27
CA SER A 280 9.59 12.50 4.57
C SER A 280 8.19 12.37 3.98
N ARG A 281 7.15 12.87 4.67
CA ARG A 281 5.80 12.91 4.13
C ARG A 281 5.68 13.87 2.93
N ALA A 282 6.31 15.05 2.99
CA ALA A 282 6.32 15.98 1.86
C ALA A 282 6.94 15.34 0.60
N GLU A 283 8.05 14.60 0.77
CA GLU A 283 8.69 13.82 -0.29
C GLU A 283 7.73 12.75 -0.84
N ALA A 284 7.05 11.98 0.03
CA ALA A 284 6.10 10.96 -0.37
C ALA A 284 4.93 11.55 -1.18
N LYS A 285 4.36 12.67 -0.76
CA LYS A 285 3.28 13.38 -1.45
C LYS A 285 3.72 13.93 -2.83
N ALA A 286 4.98 14.26 -2.99
CA ALA A 286 5.52 14.68 -4.28
C ALA A 286 5.80 13.50 -5.23
N SER A 287 5.82 12.27 -4.71
CA SER A 287 6.08 11.07 -5.50
C SER A 287 4.87 10.64 -6.34
N LYS A 288 5.13 9.83 -7.37
CA LYS A 288 4.09 9.24 -8.21
C LYS A 288 3.31 8.11 -7.50
N LEU A 289 3.73 7.67 -6.31
CA LEU A 289 3.01 6.67 -5.51
C LEU A 289 1.84 7.29 -4.72
N TYR A 290 1.83 8.60 -4.56
CA TYR A 290 0.78 9.32 -3.86
C TYR A 290 -0.28 9.81 -4.87
N ASP A 291 -1.29 8.96 -5.13
CA ASP A 291 -2.35 9.19 -6.10
C ASP A 291 -3.67 9.49 -5.40
N ASN A 292 -4.19 10.68 -5.62
CA ASN A 292 -5.44 11.17 -5.05
C ASN A 292 -6.57 11.30 -6.09
N SER A 293 -6.48 10.62 -7.22
CA SER A 293 -7.44 10.70 -8.33
C SER A 293 -8.89 10.45 -7.93
N GLY A 294 -9.14 9.85 -6.76
CA GLY A 294 -10.50 9.61 -6.25
C GLY A 294 -11.19 10.84 -5.67
N TRP A 295 -10.42 11.89 -5.32
CA TRP A 295 -10.95 13.08 -4.66
C TRP A 295 -10.29 14.40 -5.11
N ASP A 296 -9.10 14.34 -5.71
CA ASP A 296 -8.39 15.50 -6.26
C ASP A 296 -8.53 15.56 -7.78
N LEU A 297 -9.09 16.64 -8.28
CA LEU A 297 -9.42 16.82 -9.69
C LEU A 297 -8.17 16.87 -10.57
N VAL A 298 -7.07 17.45 -10.08
CA VAL A 298 -5.81 17.53 -10.83
C VAL A 298 -5.25 16.15 -11.12
N ASP A 299 -5.18 15.27 -10.10
CA ASP A 299 -4.77 13.88 -10.29
C ASP A 299 -5.80 13.09 -11.09
N GLY A 300 -7.10 13.32 -10.87
CA GLY A 300 -8.18 12.66 -11.60
C GLY A 300 -8.12 12.92 -13.11
N VAL A 301 -7.86 14.16 -13.51
CA VAL A 301 -7.69 14.53 -14.93
C VAL A 301 -6.40 13.99 -15.50
N LYS A 302 -5.27 14.13 -14.79
CA LYS A 302 -3.97 13.61 -15.18
C LYS A 302 -4.01 12.10 -15.44
N ASN A 303 -4.67 11.35 -14.56
CA ASN A 303 -4.78 9.90 -14.63
C ASN A 303 -5.98 9.43 -15.48
N LYS A 304 -6.62 10.34 -16.22
CA LYS A 304 -7.74 10.08 -17.14
C LYS A 304 -8.93 9.37 -16.46
N ARG A 305 -9.13 9.58 -15.17
CA ARG A 305 -10.29 9.05 -14.42
C ARG A 305 -11.54 9.92 -14.60
N VAL A 306 -11.34 11.20 -14.86
CA VAL A 306 -12.42 12.17 -15.02
C VAL A 306 -12.01 13.24 -16.02
N ALA A 307 -12.97 13.78 -16.77
CA ALA A 307 -12.78 14.99 -17.57
C ALA A 307 -13.59 16.14 -16.97
N VAL A 308 -13.01 17.32 -16.91
CA VAL A 308 -13.63 18.50 -16.28
C VAL A 308 -15.01 18.82 -16.88
N LYS A 309 -15.15 18.65 -18.20
CA LYS A 309 -16.39 18.88 -18.95
C LYS A 309 -17.54 17.94 -18.56
N ASP A 310 -17.23 16.77 -18.01
CA ASP A 310 -18.23 15.74 -17.66
C ASP A 310 -18.74 15.90 -16.22
N LEU A 311 -18.13 16.82 -15.43
CA LEU A 311 -18.50 17.07 -14.05
C LEU A 311 -19.67 18.06 -13.94
N LYS A 312 -20.60 17.75 -13.03
CA LYS A 312 -21.67 18.69 -12.67
C LYS A 312 -21.08 19.84 -11.84
N GLY A 313 -21.71 21.01 -11.91
CA GLY A 313 -21.29 22.16 -11.11
C GLY A 313 -21.22 21.84 -9.60
N SER A 314 -22.15 21.03 -9.10
CA SER A 314 -22.18 20.56 -7.70
C SER A 314 -20.98 19.72 -7.27
N ASP A 315 -20.29 19.10 -8.22
CA ASP A 315 -19.14 18.24 -7.96
C ASP A 315 -17.81 19.01 -7.94
N LEU A 316 -17.87 20.32 -8.25
CA LEU A 316 -16.72 21.21 -8.29
C LEU A 316 -16.64 22.08 -7.03
N PRO A 317 -15.43 22.46 -6.59
CA PRO A 317 -15.28 23.41 -5.48
C PRO A 317 -15.85 24.77 -5.83
N ALA A 318 -16.28 25.54 -4.82
CA ALA A 318 -16.94 26.85 -5.00
C ALA A 318 -16.17 27.81 -5.92
N ALA A 319 -14.84 27.81 -5.82
CA ALA A 319 -13.99 28.65 -6.69
C ALA A 319 -14.12 28.31 -8.18
N MET A 320 -14.40 27.04 -8.54
CA MET A 320 -14.58 26.62 -9.92
C MET A 320 -16.02 26.71 -10.39
N GLN A 321 -17.00 26.63 -9.49
CA GLN A 321 -18.43 26.76 -9.85
C GLN A 321 -18.71 28.11 -10.47
N ALA A 322 -18.08 29.18 -9.98
CA ALA A 322 -18.20 30.54 -10.49
C ALA A 322 -17.51 30.77 -11.86
N LEU A 323 -16.71 29.84 -12.34
CA LEU A 323 -15.97 29.96 -13.58
C LEU A 323 -16.81 29.47 -14.79
N PRO A 324 -16.72 30.15 -15.97
CA PRO A 324 -17.18 29.59 -17.24
C PRO A 324 -16.50 28.22 -17.53
N ALA A 325 -17.18 27.39 -18.32
CA ALA A 325 -16.69 26.01 -18.59
C ALA A 325 -15.26 25.99 -19.15
N GLU A 326 -14.95 26.88 -20.08
CA GLU A 326 -13.64 26.99 -20.71
C GLU A 326 -12.55 27.38 -19.71
N LYS A 327 -12.90 28.16 -18.68
CA LYS A 327 -11.98 28.63 -17.65
C LYS A 327 -11.71 27.55 -16.58
N ARG A 328 -12.59 26.56 -16.46
CA ARG A 328 -12.40 25.45 -15.51
C ARG A 328 -11.24 24.52 -15.91
N GLU A 329 -11.10 24.24 -17.21
CA GLU A 329 -9.97 23.45 -17.72
C GLU A 329 -8.65 24.22 -17.55
N GLU A 330 -8.64 25.54 -17.86
CA GLU A 330 -7.47 26.39 -17.64
C GLU A 330 -7.06 26.45 -16.16
N PHE A 331 -8.03 26.49 -15.24
CA PHE A 331 -7.77 26.45 -13.81
C PHE A 331 -7.07 25.14 -13.40
N VAL A 332 -7.59 23.97 -13.83
CA VAL A 332 -6.98 22.67 -13.51
C VAL A 332 -5.57 22.57 -14.10
N GLU A 333 -5.38 23.01 -15.34
CA GLU A 333 -4.05 23.02 -15.99
C GLU A 333 -3.06 23.92 -15.25
N THR A 334 -3.51 25.06 -14.73
CA THR A 334 -2.68 25.96 -13.91
C THR A 334 -2.23 25.27 -12.62
N GLN A 335 -3.16 24.59 -11.92
CA GLN A 335 -2.81 23.82 -10.72
C GLN A 335 -1.88 22.64 -11.03
N PHE A 336 -2.08 21.98 -12.17
CA PHE A 336 -1.22 20.90 -12.62
C PHE A 336 0.23 21.37 -12.83
N ARG A 337 0.42 22.49 -13.53
CA ARG A 337 1.77 23.07 -13.76
C ARG A 337 2.41 23.51 -12.46
N ALA A 338 1.68 24.24 -11.61
CA ALA A 338 2.18 24.66 -10.29
C ALA A 338 2.60 23.44 -9.44
N ARG A 339 1.79 22.37 -9.44
CA ARG A 339 2.13 21.12 -8.73
C ARG A 339 3.40 20.48 -9.28
N ALA A 340 3.54 20.38 -10.59
CA ALA A 340 4.72 19.80 -11.23
C ALA A 340 6.01 20.56 -10.87
N ASP A 341 5.96 21.88 -10.85
CA ASP A 341 7.10 22.72 -10.46
C ASP A 341 7.48 22.52 -8.99
N ILE A 342 6.47 22.46 -8.09
CA ILE A 342 6.71 22.22 -6.66
C ILE A 342 7.26 20.80 -6.43
N GLN A 343 6.71 19.79 -7.11
CA GLN A 343 7.21 18.40 -7.02
C GLN A 343 8.67 18.30 -7.47
N LYS A 344 9.07 19.04 -8.50
CA LYS A 344 10.46 19.12 -8.94
C LYS A 344 11.35 19.72 -7.85
N GLN A 345 10.94 20.85 -7.25
CA GLN A 345 11.69 21.49 -6.16
C GLN A 345 11.84 20.54 -4.95
N ILE A 346 10.75 19.84 -4.57
CA ILE A 346 10.79 18.84 -3.49
C ILE A 346 11.82 17.74 -3.84
N ALA A 347 11.82 17.22 -5.07
CA ALA A 347 12.76 16.18 -5.48
C ALA A 347 14.22 16.63 -5.38
N GLU A 348 14.52 17.87 -5.79
CA GLU A 348 15.88 18.46 -5.70
C GLU A 348 16.33 18.62 -4.23
N VAL A 349 15.45 19.14 -3.37
CA VAL A 349 15.74 19.31 -1.93
C VAL A 349 15.86 17.95 -1.24
N SER A 350 15.01 16.97 -1.59
CA SER A 350 15.06 15.60 -1.04
C SER A 350 16.35 14.88 -1.41
N ALA A 351 16.89 15.08 -2.61
CA ALA A 351 18.19 14.52 -2.99
C ALA A 351 19.33 15.06 -2.10
N SER A 352 19.33 16.36 -1.81
CA SER A 352 20.28 16.98 -0.89
C SER A 352 20.10 16.48 0.55
N ARG A 353 18.85 16.31 0.99
CA ARG A 353 18.51 15.73 2.29
C ARG A 353 19.04 14.32 2.43
N GLU A 354 18.84 13.48 1.43
CA GLU A 354 19.30 12.09 1.44
C GLU A 354 20.83 12.00 1.53
N GLN A 355 21.55 12.87 0.82
CA GLN A 355 23.02 12.93 0.95
C GLN A 355 23.42 13.28 2.38
N PHE A 356 22.82 14.31 2.97
CA PHE A 356 23.09 14.69 4.36
C PHE A 356 22.82 13.53 5.34
N LEU A 357 21.70 12.82 5.18
CA LEU A 357 21.37 11.68 6.02
C LEU A 357 22.36 10.52 5.87
N ARG A 358 22.82 10.23 4.64
CA ARG A 358 23.88 9.22 4.41
C ARG A 358 25.17 9.58 5.14
N ASP A 359 25.61 10.83 5.03
CA ASP A 359 26.86 11.29 5.65
C ASP A 359 26.76 11.27 7.18
N ALA A 360 25.64 11.72 7.75
CA ALA A 360 25.38 11.68 9.18
C ALA A 360 25.33 10.25 9.74
N ARG A 361 24.70 9.32 9.04
CA ARG A 361 24.66 7.88 9.42
C ARG A 361 26.06 7.24 9.37
N ALA A 362 26.85 7.56 8.35
CA ALA A 362 28.22 7.04 8.24
C ALA A 362 29.13 7.49 9.40
N GLN A 363 28.83 8.64 10.01
CA GLN A 363 29.57 9.16 11.17
C GLN A 363 29.08 8.58 12.50
N SER A 364 27.84 8.09 12.57
CA SER A 364 27.27 7.47 13.77
C SER A 364 27.60 5.97 13.80
N SER A 365 28.75 5.60 14.34
CA SER A 365 29.31 4.23 14.37
C SER A 365 28.64 3.30 15.43
N GLY A 366 27.35 3.32 15.54
CA GLY A 366 26.63 2.47 16.50
C GLY A 366 25.69 1.46 15.81
N GLY A 367 26.20 0.29 15.49
CA GLY A 367 25.61 -0.88 14.79
C GLY A 367 24.18 -1.35 15.09
N LYS A 368 23.27 -0.44 15.43
CA LYS A 368 21.85 -0.75 15.70
C LYS A 368 20.99 -0.27 14.54
N GLN A 369 20.33 -1.20 13.89
CA GLN A 369 19.46 -0.91 12.75
C GLN A 369 18.09 -0.39 13.23
N ALA A 370 17.56 0.61 12.54
CA ALA A 370 16.21 1.10 12.73
C ALA A 370 15.20 0.26 11.92
N LEU A 371 13.91 0.35 12.28
CA LEU A 371 12.84 -0.41 11.61
C LEU A 371 12.80 -0.16 10.10
N ASP A 372 12.91 1.10 9.68
CA ASP A 372 12.91 1.47 8.27
C ASP A 372 14.10 0.88 7.51
N GLU A 373 15.29 0.87 8.10
CA GLU A 373 16.49 0.34 7.46
C GLU A 373 16.33 -1.16 7.16
N VAL A 374 15.91 -1.96 8.14
CA VAL A 374 15.73 -3.40 7.93
C VAL A 374 14.61 -3.70 6.93
N MET A 375 13.52 -2.93 6.96
CA MET A 375 12.43 -3.09 6.01
C MET A 375 12.85 -2.68 4.60
N ILE A 376 13.54 -1.54 4.44
CA ILE A 376 13.98 -1.03 3.14
C ILE A 376 15.01 -1.99 2.52
N ASP A 377 15.96 -2.51 3.28
CA ASP A 377 16.97 -3.44 2.78
C ASP A 377 16.35 -4.76 2.31
N ALA A 378 15.42 -5.33 3.08
CA ALA A 378 14.67 -6.51 2.69
C ALA A 378 13.82 -6.26 1.43
N LEU A 379 13.07 -5.16 1.41
CA LEU A 379 12.25 -4.73 0.28
C LEU A 379 13.08 -4.58 -1.00
N ARG A 380 14.19 -3.83 -0.96
CA ARG A 380 15.06 -3.59 -2.11
C ARG A 380 15.67 -4.90 -2.63
N THR A 381 16.10 -5.78 -1.73
CA THR A 381 16.68 -7.07 -2.09
C THR A 381 15.66 -7.95 -2.81
N GLN A 382 14.46 -8.06 -2.24
CA GLN A 382 13.38 -8.89 -2.79
C GLN A 382 12.79 -8.28 -4.07
N ALA A 383 12.71 -6.95 -4.16
CA ALA A 383 12.27 -6.25 -5.35
C ALA A 383 13.29 -6.40 -6.51
N LYS A 384 14.59 -6.35 -6.23
CA LYS A 384 15.62 -6.64 -7.25
C LYS A 384 15.48 -8.06 -7.81
N ALA A 385 15.20 -9.06 -6.98
CA ALA A 385 14.94 -10.43 -7.42
C ALA A 385 13.71 -10.54 -8.35
N LYS A 386 12.77 -9.61 -8.25
CA LYS A 386 11.60 -9.45 -9.13
C LYS A 386 11.84 -8.50 -10.32
N GLY A 387 13.09 -8.07 -10.53
CA GLY A 387 13.49 -7.24 -11.66
C GLY A 387 13.23 -5.74 -11.52
N PHE A 388 12.97 -5.26 -10.29
CA PHE A 388 13.04 -3.82 -10.02
C PHE A 388 14.50 -3.37 -9.92
N LYS A 389 14.76 -2.13 -10.34
CA LYS A 389 16.03 -1.45 -10.18
C LYS A 389 15.83 -0.26 -9.25
N PHE A 390 16.85 0.05 -8.47
CA PHE A 390 16.90 1.24 -7.61
C PHE A 390 18.13 2.02 -7.99
N ASP A 391 17.93 3.28 -8.31
CA ASP A 391 19.01 4.23 -8.64
C ASP A 391 19.67 4.75 -7.36
#